data_a90cd39f2bdfa2b7625d1c83513959b8
#
_entry.id   a90cd39f2bdfa2b7625d1c83513959b8
#
_cell.length_a   1.000
_cell.length_b   1.000
_cell.length_c   1.000
_cell.angle_alpha   90.00
_cell.angle_beta   90.00
_cell.angle_gamma   90.00
#
_symmetry.space_group_name_H-M   'P 1'
#
loop_
_entity.id
_entity.type
_entity.pdbx_description
1 polymer ?
#
loop_
_entity_poly.entity_id
_entity_poly.type
_entity_poly.pdbx_seq_one_letter_code
_entity_poly.pdbx_strand_id
1 'polypeptide(L)'
;MFKLNRLNSALAAVGLSAMIAAPAQAGEKELLDILLQNHVITADQHQALMDAYVEDSASDIKITTKGGLKAKSEDGNFTFQVGGRIMADATFGSDDNSSINDLNTGTEFRRARIFFKGTLNKDWAYKWQVDYADDNVSTKDMYINYKPMGLTIGQFKQPFSLEEKTSSKYITFMERALPNVFATGRRVGIGYDTAWDMGTFAASVYGQEAGNGDENEEGFGVGARLTLAPVNEAGNVLHFGIAAAQEEPGEGANDRVRVRARPDAHNSPRLVDTNNIANLGNVDDLTKVGIEGAWVAGPFSLQAEWMQMDLSRDSGFSDVDFDGWYAYASWFLTGESRPYSKGAFKRVKPNSQVGKGGMGAWELGLRFAELDLSDWDDVAAGVGLTGAHAGELETTTLGLNWYATKNVRFMMNYVMADAEYGVGVDDEPDVLQFRAQIDW
;
A
#
# COMPACT_ATOMS: atom_id res chain seq x y z
N MET A 1 -6.65 -34.49 -26.78
CA MET A 1 -6.64 -34.41 -28.27
C MET A 1 -7.69 -35.34 -28.88
N PHE A 2 -8.92 -35.44 -28.34
CA PHE A 2 -9.97 -36.36 -28.83
C PHE A 2 -11.40 -35.89 -28.52
N LYS A 3 -11.73 -34.61 -28.62
CA LYS A 3 -13.14 -34.14 -28.49
C LYS A 3 -13.63 -33.22 -29.60
N LEU A 4 -12.76 -32.82 -30.55
CA LEU A 4 -13.18 -31.99 -31.68
C LEU A 4 -14.00 -32.73 -32.76
N ASN A 5 -13.96 -34.06 -32.76
CA ASN A 5 -14.61 -34.84 -33.83
C ASN A 5 -16.13 -35.06 -33.67
N ARG A 6 -16.73 -34.74 -32.52
CA ARG A 6 -18.18 -34.93 -32.35
C ARG A 6 -19.02 -33.74 -32.76
N LEU A 7 -18.48 -32.53 -32.65
CA LEU A 7 -19.17 -31.33 -33.15
C LEU A 7 -19.18 -31.27 -34.69
N ASN A 8 -18.07 -31.64 -35.32
CA ASN A 8 -17.95 -31.69 -36.76
C ASN A 8 -18.82 -32.78 -37.42
N SER A 9 -19.14 -33.88 -36.70
CA SER A 9 -19.98 -34.96 -37.20
C SER A 9 -21.48 -34.62 -37.19
N ALA A 10 -21.92 -33.76 -36.24
CA ALA A 10 -23.31 -33.29 -36.18
C ALA A 10 -23.60 -32.19 -37.23
N LEU A 11 -22.60 -31.40 -37.58
CA LEU A 11 -22.70 -30.35 -38.62
C LEU A 11 -22.65 -30.89 -40.05
N ALA A 12 -22.06 -32.07 -40.28
CA ALA A 12 -21.96 -32.70 -41.58
C ALA A 12 -23.23 -33.42 -42.04
N ALA A 13 -24.23 -33.64 -41.18
CA ALA A 13 -25.47 -34.37 -41.51
C ALA A 13 -26.65 -33.46 -41.88
N VAL A 14 -26.53 -32.16 -41.80
CA VAL A 14 -27.57 -31.19 -42.17
C VAL A 14 -27.16 -30.54 -43.49
N GLY A 15 -27.76 -30.97 -44.60
CA GLY A 15 -27.51 -30.47 -45.96
C GLY A 15 -27.60 -28.94 -46.03
N LEU A 16 -26.52 -28.32 -46.42
CA LEU A 16 -26.39 -26.89 -46.69
C LEU A 16 -27.35 -26.45 -47.79
N SER A 17 -28.47 -25.85 -47.47
CA SER A 17 -29.23 -25.01 -48.37
C SER A 17 -30.06 -23.95 -47.63
N ALA A 18 -29.38 -23.12 -46.85
CA ALA A 18 -29.87 -21.78 -46.50
C ALA A 18 -28.66 -20.93 -46.22
N MET A 19 -28.17 -20.18 -47.20
CA MET A 19 -27.27 -19.06 -46.98
C MET A 19 -28.04 -17.99 -46.18
N ILE A 20 -27.99 -18.05 -44.87
CA ILE A 20 -28.32 -16.89 -44.02
C ILE A 20 -27.04 -16.11 -43.85
N ALA A 21 -27.01 -14.88 -44.37
CA ALA A 21 -25.96 -13.92 -44.07
C ALA A 21 -26.04 -13.58 -42.59
N ALA A 22 -25.40 -14.40 -41.75
CA ALA A 22 -25.18 -14.06 -40.35
C ALA A 22 -24.03 -13.04 -40.30
N PRO A 23 -24.14 -11.98 -39.48
CA PRO A 23 -23.02 -11.09 -39.30
C PRO A 23 -21.83 -11.87 -38.72
N ALA A 24 -20.65 -11.65 -39.23
CA ALA A 24 -19.41 -12.39 -38.94
C ALA A 24 -18.88 -12.21 -37.50
N GLN A 25 -19.74 -11.98 -36.51
CA GLN A 25 -19.43 -11.76 -35.12
C GLN A 25 -20.45 -12.36 -34.13
N ALA A 26 -21.34 -13.23 -34.56
CA ALA A 26 -22.23 -13.96 -33.65
C ALA A 26 -21.38 -14.98 -32.87
N GLY A 27 -21.41 -14.94 -31.54
CA GLY A 27 -20.78 -15.94 -30.69
C GLY A 27 -21.47 -17.30 -30.82
N GLU A 28 -20.79 -18.37 -30.36
CA GLU A 28 -21.33 -19.73 -30.45
C GLU A 28 -22.71 -19.88 -29.79
N LYS A 29 -22.94 -19.17 -28.71
CA LYS A 29 -24.24 -19.10 -28.01
C LYS A 29 -25.34 -18.50 -28.89
N GLU A 30 -25.07 -17.36 -29.52
CA GLU A 30 -26.01 -16.70 -30.41
C GLU A 30 -26.30 -17.58 -31.64
N LEU A 31 -25.32 -18.38 -32.11
CA LEU A 31 -25.53 -19.36 -33.16
C LEU A 31 -26.49 -20.46 -32.70
N LEU A 32 -26.33 -21.01 -31.50
CA LEU A 32 -27.24 -22.03 -30.95
C LEU A 32 -28.66 -21.48 -30.78
N ASP A 33 -28.81 -20.23 -30.31
CA ASP A 33 -30.12 -19.58 -30.21
C ASP A 33 -30.78 -19.36 -31.58
N ILE A 34 -30.01 -18.98 -32.58
CA ILE A 34 -30.49 -18.85 -33.98
C ILE A 34 -30.92 -20.20 -34.54
N LEU A 35 -30.17 -21.27 -34.30
CA LEU A 35 -30.52 -22.61 -34.74
C LEU A 35 -31.82 -23.13 -34.12
N LEU A 36 -32.04 -22.86 -32.85
CA LEU A 36 -33.31 -23.16 -32.14
C LEU A 36 -34.46 -22.34 -32.72
N GLN A 37 -34.27 -21.02 -32.90
CA GLN A 37 -35.28 -20.13 -33.43
C GLN A 37 -35.71 -20.48 -34.85
N ASN A 38 -34.79 -20.99 -35.66
CA ASN A 38 -35.07 -21.46 -37.03
C ASN A 38 -35.54 -22.93 -37.09
N HIS A 39 -35.82 -23.55 -35.96
CA HIS A 39 -36.26 -24.95 -35.84
C HIS A 39 -35.27 -25.96 -36.46
N VAL A 40 -34.00 -25.63 -36.56
CA VAL A 40 -32.93 -26.52 -37.06
C VAL A 40 -32.57 -27.56 -35.98
N ILE A 41 -32.66 -27.18 -34.72
CA ILE A 41 -32.46 -28.05 -33.56
C ILE A 41 -33.69 -28.01 -32.67
N THR A 42 -33.92 -29.09 -31.90
CA THR A 42 -35.00 -29.15 -30.92
C THR A 42 -34.60 -28.45 -29.64
N ALA A 43 -35.57 -28.13 -28.77
CA ALA A 43 -35.30 -27.55 -27.44
C ALA A 43 -34.39 -28.45 -26.59
N ASP A 44 -34.57 -29.78 -26.65
CA ASP A 44 -33.71 -30.73 -25.94
C ASP A 44 -32.29 -30.76 -26.46
N GLN A 45 -32.14 -30.67 -27.79
CA GLN A 45 -30.82 -30.57 -28.46
C GLN A 45 -30.15 -29.24 -28.14
N HIS A 46 -30.89 -28.14 -28.15
CA HIS A 46 -30.37 -26.83 -27.73
C HIS A 46 -29.90 -26.87 -26.28
N GLN A 47 -30.71 -27.40 -25.36
CA GLN A 47 -30.33 -27.51 -23.95
C GLN A 47 -29.08 -28.38 -23.78
N ALA A 48 -28.98 -29.53 -24.42
CA ALA A 48 -27.79 -30.38 -24.35
C ALA A 48 -26.55 -29.74 -24.95
N LEU A 49 -26.67 -28.95 -26.00
CA LEU A 49 -25.59 -28.21 -26.62
C LEU A 49 -25.18 -27.00 -25.76
N MET A 50 -26.18 -26.34 -25.12
CA MET A 50 -25.91 -25.26 -24.19
C MET A 50 -25.21 -25.77 -22.89
N ASP A 51 -25.60 -26.93 -22.38
CA ASP A 51 -24.95 -27.55 -21.24
C ASP A 51 -23.48 -27.92 -21.56
N ALA A 52 -23.26 -28.50 -22.77
CA ALA A 52 -21.91 -28.77 -23.25
C ALA A 52 -21.10 -27.49 -23.52
N TYR A 53 -21.72 -26.45 -24.04
CA TYR A 53 -21.11 -25.13 -24.22
C TYR A 53 -20.73 -24.49 -22.87
N VAL A 54 -21.59 -24.54 -21.87
CA VAL A 54 -21.32 -24.03 -20.54
C VAL A 54 -20.17 -24.83 -19.89
N GLU A 55 -20.11 -26.15 -20.06
CA GLU A 55 -19.00 -26.98 -19.55
C GLU A 55 -17.67 -26.63 -20.27
N ASP A 56 -17.69 -26.35 -21.56
CA ASP A 56 -16.51 -25.96 -22.35
C ASP A 56 -16.13 -24.48 -22.07
N SER A 57 -17.12 -23.59 -21.98
CA SER A 57 -16.88 -22.17 -21.68
C SER A 57 -16.47 -21.90 -20.22
N ALA A 58 -16.77 -22.81 -19.29
CA ALA A 58 -16.21 -22.77 -17.94
C ALA A 58 -14.67 -22.87 -17.91
N SER A 59 -14.08 -23.40 -18.99
CA SER A 59 -12.63 -23.42 -19.21
C SER A 59 -12.10 -22.18 -19.91
N ASP A 60 -12.96 -21.31 -20.46
CA ASP A 60 -12.54 -20.13 -21.20
C ASP A 60 -11.98 -19.04 -20.26
N ILE A 61 -10.75 -18.61 -20.56
CA ILE A 61 -10.04 -17.58 -19.80
C ILE A 61 -9.96 -16.31 -20.64
N LYS A 62 -10.66 -15.28 -20.18
CA LYS A 62 -10.57 -13.94 -20.76
C LYS A 62 -9.31 -13.22 -20.26
N ILE A 63 -8.41 -12.89 -21.17
CA ILE A 63 -7.18 -12.15 -20.88
C ILE A 63 -7.36 -10.67 -21.21
N THR A 64 -6.94 -9.79 -20.31
CA THR A 64 -6.93 -8.33 -20.52
C THR A 64 -5.62 -7.73 -19.99
N THR A 65 -5.17 -6.66 -20.66
CA THR A 65 -3.92 -5.96 -20.27
C THR A 65 -4.19 -4.62 -19.58
N LYS A 66 -5.45 -4.29 -19.31
CA LYS A 66 -5.83 -3.02 -18.67
C LYS A 66 -5.43 -2.99 -17.19
N GLY A 67 -4.32 -2.31 -16.88
CA GLY A 67 -3.78 -2.20 -15.52
C GLY A 67 -3.03 -3.45 -15.05
N GLY A 68 -2.19 -4.02 -15.92
CA GLY A 68 -1.44 -5.25 -15.76
C GLY A 68 -2.08 -6.42 -16.54
N LEU A 69 -1.38 -7.54 -16.56
CA LEU A 69 -1.89 -8.78 -17.17
C LEU A 69 -2.94 -9.40 -16.24
N LYS A 70 -4.18 -9.55 -16.71
CA LYS A 70 -5.28 -10.17 -15.97
C LYS A 70 -5.89 -11.30 -16.76
N ALA A 71 -6.12 -12.41 -16.07
CA ALA A 71 -6.90 -13.53 -16.53
C ALA A 71 -8.15 -13.69 -15.66
N LYS A 72 -9.28 -14.04 -16.25
CA LYS A 72 -10.53 -14.31 -15.55
C LYS A 72 -11.29 -15.41 -16.26
N SER A 73 -11.69 -16.48 -15.55
CA SER A 73 -12.62 -17.49 -16.09
C SER A 73 -13.99 -16.90 -16.34
N GLU A 74 -14.73 -17.42 -17.29
CA GLU A 74 -16.05 -16.89 -17.64
C GLU A 74 -17.05 -17.02 -16.50
N ASP A 75 -17.02 -18.13 -15.76
CA ASP A 75 -17.80 -18.35 -14.55
C ASP A 75 -17.43 -17.43 -13.35
N GLY A 76 -16.29 -16.71 -13.49
CA GLY A 76 -15.77 -15.82 -12.46
C GLY A 76 -15.17 -16.51 -11.24
N ASN A 77 -15.06 -17.84 -11.23
CA ASN A 77 -14.49 -18.61 -10.13
C ASN A 77 -12.98 -18.37 -9.96
N PHE A 78 -12.29 -18.15 -11.08
CA PHE A 78 -10.86 -17.90 -11.10
C PHE A 78 -10.55 -16.49 -11.61
N THR A 79 -9.69 -15.77 -10.88
CA THR A 79 -9.04 -14.57 -11.40
C THR A 79 -7.56 -14.60 -11.07
N PHE A 80 -6.75 -14.06 -11.97
CA PHE A 80 -5.31 -13.90 -11.78
C PHE A 80 -4.86 -12.54 -12.31
N GLN A 81 -3.99 -11.86 -11.61
CA GLN A 81 -3.39 -10.61 -12.05
C GLN A 81 -1.91 -10.59 -11.71
N VAL A 82 -1.08 -10.25 -12.67
CA VAL A 82 0.31 -9.82 -12.47
C VAL A 82 0.37 -8.32 -12.61
N GLY A 83 1.11 -7.69 -11.73
CA GLY A 83 1.38 -6.25 -11.81
C GLY A 83 2.61 -5.90 -11.00
N GLY A 84 3.04 -4.66 -11.09
CA GLY A 84 4.25 -4.24 -10.42
C GLY A 84 4.39 -2.73 -10.28
N ARG A 85 5.56 -2.32 -9.82
CA ARG A 85 6.01 -0.93 -9.82
C ARG A 85 7.52 -0.86 -9.81
N ILE A 86 8.03 0.19 -10.44
CA ILE A 86 9.43 0.63 -10.35
C ILE A 86 9.39 2.09 -9.90
N MET A 87 10.22 2.42 -8.91
CA MET A 87 10.46 3.78 -8.43
C MET A 87 11.97 3.98 -8.41
N ALA A 88 12.47 4.88 -9.25
CA ALA A 88 13.87 5.27 -9.33
C ALA A 88 14.01 6.69 -8.80
N ASP A 89 14.87 6.86 -7.82
CA ASP A 89 15.09 8.12 -7.11
C ASP A 89 16.48 8.67 -7.38
N ALA A 90 16.57 10.01 -7.35
CA ALA A 90 17.82 10.75 -7.26
C ALA A 90 17.70 11.74 -6.11
N THR A 91 18.69 11.77 -5.23
CA THR A 91 18.73 12.60 -4.02
C THR A 91 19.98 13.47 -4.05
N PHE A 92 19.83 14.73 -3.67
CA PHE A 92 20.90 15.72 -3.54
C PHE A 92 20.75 16.37 -2.17
N GLY A 93 21.68 16.08 -1.28
CA GLY A 93 21.73 16.65 0.07
C GLY A 93 22.68 17.87 0.13
N SER A 94 22.36 18.77 1.05
CA SER A 94 23.20 19.90 1.44
C SER A 94 23.25 19.93 2.95
N ASP A 95 24.44 19.74 3.52
CA ASP A 95 24.64 19.71 4.96
C ASP A 95 24.89 21.11 5.49
N ASP A 96 24.38 21.38 6.69
CA ASP A 96 24.79 22.54 7.47
C ASP A 96 25.96 22.18 8.39
N ASN A 97 25.95 20.98 8.97
CA ASN A 97 26.98 20.49 9.88
C ASN A 97 27.49 19.10 9.51
N SER A 98 28.38 19.03 8.51
CA SER A 98 28.98 17.78 7.99
C SER A 98 29.78 16.97 9.03
N SER A 99 30.00 17.50 10.23
CA SER A 99 30.67 16.76 11.31
C SER A 99 29.72 15.77 12.02
N ILE A 100 28.41 15.92 11.85
CA ILE A 100 27.41 15.07 12.48
C ILE A 100 26.91 14.03 11.47
N ASN A 101 26.42 14.49 10.33
CA ASN A 101 25.85 13.64 9.30
C ASN A 101 26.26 14.15 7.91
N ASP A 102 26.92 13.32 7.11
CA ASP A 102 27.23 13.62 5.71
C ASP A 102 26.04 13.18 4.84
N LEU A 103 25.30 14.14 4.31
CA LEU A 103 24.13 13.86 3.48
C LEU A 103 24.52 13.29 2.13
N ASN A 104 23.96 12.14 1.83
CA ASN A 104 24.25 11.42 0.60
C ASN A 104 23.66 12.12 -0.62
N THR A 105 24.48 12.29 -1.65
CA THR A 105 24.04 12.53 -3.02
C THR A 105 24.13 11.22 -3.78
N GLY A 106 23.00 10.76 -4.38
CA GLY A 106 23.02 9.49 -5.07
C GLY A 106 21.72 9.11 -5.74
N THR A 107 21.71 7.92 -6.31
CA THR A 107 20.55 7.33 -6.96
C THR A 107 20.26 5.96 -6.41
N GLU A 108 18.97 5.58 -6.38
CA GLU A 108 18.53 4.27 -5.93
C GLU A 108 17.29 3.77 -6.67
N PHE A 109 17.08 2.48 -6.68
CA PHE A 109 15.75 1.92 -6.91
C PHE A 109 15.00 1.83 -5.58
N ARG A 110 14.22 2.85 -5.27
CA ARG A 110 13.47 2.90 -4.01
C ARG A 110 12.48 1.75 -3.85
N ARG A 111 11.87 1.28 -4.96
CA ARG A 111 10.98 0.11 -5.00
C ARG A 111 11.04 -0.54 -6.38
N ALA A 112 11.25 -1.84 -6.39
CA ALA A 112 11.20 -2.69 -7.57
C ALA A 112 10.30 -3.90 -7.29
N ARG A 113 8.95 -3.69 -7.33
CA ARG A 113 7.99 -4.70 -6.86
C ARG A 113 7.27 -5.41 -7.99
N ILE A 114 7.11 -6.72 -7.83
CA ILE A 114 6.17 -7.52 -8.59
C ILE A 114 5.14 -8.14 -7.64
N PHE A 115 3.92 -8.31 -8.10
CA PHE A 115 2.89 -9.01 -7.35
C PHE A 115 2.07 -9.93 -8.24
N PHE A 116 1.60 -11.01 -7.63
CA PHE A 116 0.59 -11.92 -8.12
C PHE A 116 -0.59 -11.88 -7.17
N LYS A 117 -1.79 -11.74 -7.70
CA LYS A 117 -3.02 -11.78 -6.90
C LYS A 117 -4.16 -12.32 -7.72
N GLY A 118 -5.16 -12.84 -7.03
CA GLY A 118 -6.33 -13.37 -7.70
C GLY A 118 -7.37 -13.90 -6.72
N THR A 119 -8.30 -14.66 -7.27
CA THR A 119 -9.35 -15.36 -6.51
C THR A 119 -9.47 -16.79 -6.99
N LEU A 120 -9.79 -17.68 -6.07
CA LEU A 120 -10.20 -19.06 -6.31
C LEU A 120 -11.61 -19.23 -5.75
N ASN A 121 -12.48 -19.94 -6.48
CA ASN A 121 -13.86 -20.20 -6.09
C ASN A 121 -14.62 -18.92 -5.64
N LYS A 122 -14.37 -17.78 -6.29
CA LYS A 122 -14.93 -16.44 -6.02
C LYS A 122 -14.58 -15.85 -4.65
N ASP A 123 -14.56 -16.67 -3.61
CA ASP A 123 -14.50 -16.26 -2.21
C ASP A 123 -13.09 -16.18 -1.64
N TRP A 124 -12.19 -17.02 -2.10
CA TRP A 124 -10.81 -17.06 -1.63
C TRP A 124 -9.92 -16.15 -2.47
N ALA A 125 -9.50 -15.04 -1.94
CA ALA A 125 -8.50 -14.18 -2.57
C ALA A 125 -7.10 -14.50 -2.04
N TYR A 126 -6.10 -14.27 -2.87
CA TYR A 126 -4.70 -14.37 -2.49
C TYR A 126 -3.89 -13.22 -3.07
N LYS A 127 -2.81 -12.92 -2.40
CA LYS A 127 -1.80 -11.98 -2.89
C LYS A 127 -0.41 -12.42 -2.45
N TRP A 128 0.52 -12.32 -3.39
CA TRP A 128 1.94 -12.45 -3.14
C TRP A 128 2.66 -11.27 -3.79
N GLN A 129 3.47 -10.55 -3.02
CA GLN A 129 4.24 -9.41 -3.49
C GLN A 129 5.64 -9.44 -2.89
N VAL A 130 6.64 -9.25 -3.75
CA VAL A 130 8.05 -9.12 -3.37
C VAL A 130 8.61 -7.80 -3.85
N ASP A 131 9.65 -7.33 -3.19
CA ASP A 131 10.45 -6.16 -3.53
C ASP A 131 11.89 -6.60 -3.78
N TYR A 132 12.46 -6.16 -4.89
CA TYR A 132 13.83 -6.44 -5.32
C TYR A 132 14.72 -5.19 -5.23
N ALA A 133 14.26 -4.14 -4.56
CA ALA A 133 15.11 -2.98 -4.28
C ALA A 133 16.26 -3.38 -3.34
N ASP A 134 17.35 -2.60 -3.38
CA ASP A 134 18.52 -2.75 -2.49
C ASP A 134 19.26 -4.10 -2.62
N ASP A 135 19.22 -4.73 -3.81
CA ASP A 135 19.84 -6.02 -4.11
C ASP A 135 19.38 -7.18 -3.20
N ASN A 136 18.33 -6.99 -2.42
CA ASN A 136 17.73 -7.98 -1.55
C ASN A 136 16.28 -8.27 -1.94
N VAL A 137 15.87 -9.54 -1.78
CA VAL A 137 14.48 -9.91 -1.97
C VAL A 137 13.75 -9.84 -0.64
N SER A 138 12.82 -8.90 -0.52
CA SER A 138 11.99 -8.80 0.68
C SER A 138 10.53 -9.11 0.38
N THR A 139 9.93 -9.98 1.22
CA THR A 139 8.50 -10.29 1.16
C THR A 139 7.69 -9.09 1.64
N LYS A 140 6.71 -8.66 0.84
CA LYS A 140 5.79 -7.58 1.23
C LYS A 140 4.44 -8.15 1.63
N ASP A 141 3.51 -8.30 0.70
CA ASP A 141 2.22 -8.93 1.01
C ASP A 141 2.29 -10.41 0.62
N MET A 142 1.94 -11.31 1.55
CA MET A 142 1.83 -12.75 1.28
C MET A 142 0.69 -13.30 2.15
N TYR A 143 -0.51 -13.35 1.59
CA TYR A 143 -1.70 -13.72 2.36
C TYR A 143 -2.77 -14.41 1.51
N ILE A 144 -3.66 -15.11 2.21
CA ILE A 144 -4.96 -15.55 1.73
C ILE A 144 -6.06 -14.77 2.47
N ASN A 145 -7.16 -14.50 1.77
CA ASN A 145 -8.30 -13.77 2.32
C ASN A 145 -9.61 -14.49 1.97
N TYR A 146 -10.42 -14.79 2.97
CA TYR A 146 -11.77 -15.29 2.80
C TYR A 146 -12.76 -14.12 2.80
N LYS A 147 -13.11 -13.65 1.61
CA LYS A 147 -13.88 -12.41 1.38
C LYS A 147 -15.24 -12.37 2.10
N PRO A 148 -16.06 -13.47 2.15
CA PRO A 148 -17.36 -13.40 2.80
C PRO A 148 -17.32 -13.04 4.29
N MET A 149 -16.21 -13.35 4.96
CA MET A 149 -15.99 -13.03 6.38
C MET A 149 -15.05 -11.85 6.59
N GLY A 150 -14.39 -11.31 5.55
CA GLY A 150 -13.35 -10.32 5.73
C GLY A 150 -12.09 -10.85 6.44
N LEU A 151 -11.87 -12.16 6.45
CA LEU A 151 -10.77 -12.81 7.18
C LEU A 151 -9.52 -12.89 6.31
N THR A 152 -8.41 -12.38 6.81
CA THR A 152 -7.08 -12.45 6.15
C THR A 152 -6.10 -13.22 7.02
N ILE A 153 -5.32 -14.11 6.42
CA ILE A 153 -4.28 -14.90 7.10
C ILE A 153 -2.99 -14.81 6.29
N GLY A 154 -1.88 -14.50 6.93
CA GLY A 154 -0.56 -14.35 6.33
C GLY A 154 0.05 -12.99 6.61
N GLN A 155 1.02 -12.56 5.79
CA GLN A 155 1.67 -11.26 5.94
C GLN A 155 0.92 -10.16 5.19
N PHE A 156 0.45 -9.15 5.93
CA PHE A 156 -0.26 -7.99 5.41
C PHE A 156 -0.01 -6.76 6.28
N LYS A 157 -0.37 -5.58 5.79
CA LYS A 157 -0.30 -4.32 6.56
C LYS A 157 -1.30 -4.31 7.69
N GLN A 158 -0.82 -4.06 8.90
CA GLN A 158 -1.64 -4.00 10.10
C GLN A 158 -2.60 -2.79 10.04
N PRO A 159 -3.70 -2.80 10.82
CA PRO A 159 -4.72 -1.76 10.78
C PRO A 159 -4.29 -0.51 11.57
N PHE A 160 -3.38 0.29 11.02
CA PHE A 160 -2.87 1.52 11.62
C PHE A 160 -2.58 2.56 10.55
N SER A 161 -2.85 3.86 10.81
CA SER A 161 -2.52 5.02 9.97
C SER A 161 -3.18 5.07 8.58
N LEU A 162 -3.68 6.21 8.18
CA LEU A 162 -4.19 6.52 6.84
C LEU A 162 -3.06 6.48 5.80
N GLU A 163 -1.91 7.08 6.14
CA GLU A 163 -0.79 7.13 5.20
C GLU A 163 -0.13 5.76 5.04
N GLU A 164 -0.03 4.95 6.11
CA GLU A 164 0.45 3.56 5.98
C GLU A 164 -0.52 2.71 5.16
N LYS A 165 -1.84 2.77 5.39
CA LYS A 165 -2.85 2.02 4.62
C LYS A 165 -2.94 2.49 3.17
N THR A 166 -2.63 3.76 2.89
CA THR A 166 -2.49 4.26 1.53
C THR A 166 -1.29 3.60 0.84
N SER A 167 -1.50 3.11 -0.37
CA SER A 167 -0.40 2.52 -1.13
C SER A 167 0.68 3.56 -1.42
N SER A 168 1.96 3.20 -1.27
CA SER A 168 3.09 4.09 -1.63
C SER A 168 3.09 4.58 -3.10
N LYS A 169 2.22 4.02 -3.96
CA LYS A 169 1.98 4.52 -5.31
C LYS A 169 1.08 5.77 -5.36
N TYR A 170 0.39 6.07 -4.26
CA TYR A 170 -0.70 7.04 -4.21
C TYR A 170 -0.56 8.09 -3.12
N ILE A 171 0.50 8.02 -2.30
CA ILE A 171 0.87 9.09 -1.36
C ILE A 171 1.30 10.33 -2.15
N THR A 172 1.08 11.51 -1.57
CA THR A 172 1.37 12.81 -2.22
C THR A 172 2.88 13.09 -2.29
N PHE A 173 3.61 12.81 -1.22
CA PHE A 173 5.06 13.01 -1.15
C PHE A 173 5.82 11.71 -1.47
N MET A 174 7.13 11.83 -1.73
CA MET A 174 7.96 10.68 -2.12
C MET A 174 8.06 9.66 -0.99
N GLU A 175 8.21 10.11 0.25
CA GLU A 175 8.19 9.26 1.44
C GLU A 175 7.02 9.63 2.37
N ARG A 176 6.66 8.71 3.28
CA ARG A 176 5.69 8.96 4.34
C ARG A 176 6.28 9.92 5.35
N ALA A 177 5.40 10.65 6.02
CA ALA A 177 5.78 11.61 7.06
C ALA A 177 6.48 10.93 8.25
N LEU A 178 7.23 11.69 9.00
CA LEU A 178 8.06 11.24 10.12
C LEU A 178 7.34 10.30 11.10
N PRO A 179 6.12 10.60 11.61
CA PRO A 179 5.46 9.75 12.62
C PRO A 179 5.06 8.37 12.08
N ASN A 180 5.16 8.12 10.76
CA ASN A 180 4.92 6.79 10.21
C ASN A 180 5.91 5.72 10.74
N VAL A 181 6.97 6.10 11.43
CA VAL A 181 7.88 5.18 12.13
C VAL A 181 7.17 4.40 13.24
N PHE A 182 6.12 4.97 13.84
CA PHE A 182 5.29 4.30 14.85
C PHE A 182 4.26 3.33 14.25
N ALA A 183 3.91 3.53 12.97
CA ALA A 183 2.91 2.68 12.34
C ALA A 183 3.41 1.24 12.17
N THR A 184 2.67 0.29 12.73
CA THR A 184 2.96 -1.13 12.52
C THR A 184 2.82 -1.48 11.04
N GLY A 185 3.91 -1.87 10.44
CA GLY A 185 3.98 -2.18 9.02
C GLY A 185 3.30 -3.50 8.66
N ARG A 186 4.02 -4.37 7.96
CA ARG A 186 3.56 -5.72 7.63
C ARG A 186 3.98 -6.68 8.71
N ARG A 187 3.04 -7.56 9.11
CA ARG A 187 3.28 -8.66 10.05
C ARG A 187 2.54 -9.90 9.56
N VAL A 188 3.04 -11.07 9.92
CA VAL A 188 2.32 -12.34 9.76
C VAL A 188 1.25 -12.42 10.85
N GLY A 189 0.02 -12.72 10.46
CA GLY A 189 -1.06 -12.76 11.44
C GLY A 189 -2.41 -13.13 10.85
N ILE A 190 -3.43 -12.92 11.67
CA ILE A 190 -4.85 -13.09 11.34
C ILE A 190 -5.53 -11.75 11.51
N GLY A 191 -6.21 -11.28 10.47
CA GLY A 191 -6.94 -10.01 10.48
C GLY A 191 -8.37 -10.16 10.01
N TYR A 192 -9.21 -9.32 10.55
CA TYR A 192 -10.59 -9.14 10.13
C TYR A 192 -10.77 -7.72 9.61
N ASP A 193 -11.45 -7.55 8.49
CA ASP A 193 -11.85 -6.24 7.99
C ASP A 193 -13.29 -6.23 7.48
N THR A 194 -13.98 -5.15 7.76
CA THR A 194 -15.31 -4.87 7.25
C THR A 194 -15.47 -3.41 6.84
N ALA A 195 -16.43 -3.16 5.96
CA ALA A 195 -16.73 -1.82 5.48
C ALA A 195 -18.24 -1.65 5.31
N TRP A 196 -18.73 -0.47 5.64
CA TRP A 196 -20.10 -0.01 5.39
C TRP A 196 -20.07 1.34 4.67
N ASP A 197 -21.20 1.90 4.36
CA ASP A 197 -21.30 3.10 3.52
C ASP A 197 -20.44 4.28 4.03
N MET A 198 -20.41 4.50 5.35
CA MET A 198 -19.74 5.62 5.98
C MET A 198 -18.45 5.26 6.71
N GLY A 199 -17.98 4.00 6.66
CA GLY A 199 -16.80 3.68 7.45
C GLY A 199 -16.19 2.31 7.21
N THR A 200 -15.12 2.03 7.94
CA THR A 200 -14.45 0.73 7.98
C THR A 200 -14.02 0.40 9.39
N PHE A 201 -14.01 -0.89 9.70
CA PHE A 201 -13.37 -1.41 10.89
C PHE A 201 -12.41 -2.53 10.49
N ALA A 202 -11.24 -2.55 11.10
CA ALA A 202 -10.28 -3.63 10.94
C ALA A 202 -9.62 -3.93 12.27
N ALA A 203 -9.36 -5.20 12.55
CA ALA A 203 -8.62 -5.66 13.72
C ALA A 203 -7.73 -6.85 13.34
N SER A 204 -6.63 -7.05 14.05
CA SER A 204 -5.71 -8.16 13.80
C SER A 204 -4.94 -8.58 15.05
N VAL A 205 -4.52 -9.85 15.03
CA VAL A 205 -3.50 -10.40 15.93
C VAL A 205 -2.34 -10.85 15.04
N TYR A 206 -1.11 -10.52 15.41
CA TYR A 206 0.04 -10.72 14.55
C TYR A 206 1.32 -10.96 15.36
N GLY A 207 2.27 -11.65 14.74
CA GLY A 207 3.64 -11.81 15.18
C GLY A 207 4.60 -10.91 14.39
N GLN A 208 5.76 -11.43 14.06
CA GLN A 208 6.82 -10.71 13.34
C GLN A 208 6.61 -10.65 11.82
N GLU A 209 7.54 -10.03 11.10
CA GLU A 209 7.61 -10.08 9.65
C GLU A 209 8.06 -11.47 9.17
N ALA A 210 7.61 -11.88 7.98
CA ALA A 210 8.11 -13.10 7.34
C ALA A 210 9.63 -13.00 7.10
N GLY A 211 10.39 -13.96 7.60
CA GLY A 211 11.85 -14.00 7.52
C GLY A 211 12.57 -13.78 8.86
N ASN A 212 11.88 -13.41 9.90
CA ASN A 212 12.39 -13.42 11.26
C ASN A 212 12.19 -14.82 11.87
N GLY A 213 13.01 -15.79 11.49
CA GLY A 213 12.82 -17.20 11.87
C GLY A 213 13.78 -17.73 12.91
N ASP A 214 14.64 -16.89 13.50
CA ASP A 214 15.71 -17.30 14.40
C ASP A 214 15.46 -16.90 15.88
N GLU A 215 14.18 -16.68 16.23
CA GLU A 215 13.80 -16.16 17.53
C GLU A 215 13.52 -17.31 18.51
N ASN A 216 13.99 -17.20 19.75
CA ASN A 216 13.66 -18.16 20.81
C ASN A 216 12.20 -18.01 21.25
N GLU A 217 11.74 -16.76 21.34
CA GLU A 217 10.34 -16.39 21.60
C GLU A 217 9.94 -15.23 20.69
N GLU A 218 8.99 -15.48 19.79
CA GLU A 218 8.47 -14.47 18.88
C GLU A 218 7.53 -13.53 19.63
N GLY A 219 7.75 -12.23 19.50
CA GLY A 219 6.83 -11.23 20.00
C GLY A 219 5.49 -11.25 19.25
N PHE A 220 4.45 -10.74 19.86
CA PHE A 220 3.14 -10.64 19.25
C PHE A 220 2.49 -9.27 19.46
N GLY A 221 1.46 -8.99 18.67
CA GLY A 221 0.72 -7.76 18.81
C GLY A 221 -0.74 -7.92 18.43
N VAL A 222 -1.53 -7.00 18.94
CA VAL A 222 -2.94 -6.82 18.57
C VAL A 222 -3.14 -5.38 18.13
N GLY A 223 -3.98 -5.16 17.13
CA GLY A 223 -4.27 -3.80 16.66
C GLY A 223 -5.66 -3.69 16.05
N ALA A 224 -6.21 -2.48 16.15
CA ALA A 224 -7.49 -2.16 15.54
C ALA A 224 -7.50 -0.74 14.99
N ARG A 225 -8.30 -0.52 13.94
CA ARG A 225 -8.55 0.79 13.33
C ARG A 225 -10.00 0.93 12.95
N LEU A 226 -10.60 2.05 13.33
CA LEU A 226 -11.94 2.47 12.95
C LEU A 226 -11.85 3.74 12.12
N THR A 227 -12.57 3.79 10.99
CA THR A 227 -12.65 5.01 10.18
C THR A 227 -14.09 5.38 9.87
N LEU A 228 -14.34 6.68 9.77
CA LEU A 228 -15.60 7.25 9.34
C LEU A 228 -15.36 8.23 8.19
N ALA A 229 -16.19 8.16 7.17
CA ALA A 229 -16.22 9.10 6.06
C ALA A 229 -17.66 9.57 5.85
N PRO A 230 -18.13 10.54 6.69
CA PRO A 230 -19.52 11.03 6.62
C PRO A 230 -19.84 11.72 5.29
N VAL A 231 -18.81 12.20 4.59
CA VAL A 231 -18.90 12.64 3.19
C VAL A 231 -17.93 11.77 2.40
N ASN A 232 -18.42 11.03 1.42
CA ASN A 232 -17.62 10.12 0.59
C ASN A 232 -18.14 10.10 -0.85
N GLU A 233 -17.98 11.22 -1.51
CA GLU A 233 -18.37 11.44 -2.89
C GLU A 233 -17.15 11.71 -3.77
N ALA A 234 -17.30 11.55 -5.08
CA ALA A 234 -16.22 11.85 -6.01
C ALA A 234 -15.83 13.33 -5.93
N GLY A 235 -14.61 13.61 -5.50
CA GLY A 235 -14.11 14.98 -5.32
C GLY A 235 -14.57 15.68 -4.05
N ASN A 236 -15.31 15.02 -3.17
CA ASN A 236 -15.71 15.57 -1.87
C ASN A 236 -15.65 14.46 -0.80
N VAL A 237 -14.66 14.55 0.09
CA VAL A 237 -14.43 13.54 1.13
C VAL A 237 -14.16 14.24 2.45
N LEU A 238 -14.78 13.76 3.50
CA LEU A 238 -14.42 14.10 4.88
C LEU A 238 -14.17 12.78 5.61
N HIS A 239 -12.94 12.56 6.06
CA HIS A 239 -12.48 11.33 6.69
C HIS A 239 -11.94 11.60 8.08
N PHE A 240 -12.28 10.72 9.01
CA PHE A 240 -11.71 10.63 10.35
C PHE A 240 -11.39 9.17 10.66
N GLY A 241 -10.37 8.95 11.48
CA GLY A 241 -10.04 7.63 11.96
C GLY A 241 -9.28 7.66 13.28
N ILE A 242 -9.32 6.49 13.94
CA ILE A 242 -8.57 6.22 15.16
C ILE A 242 -8.02 4.80 15.06
N ALA A 243 -6.79 4.62 15.54
CA ALA A 243 -6.15 3.32 15.61
C ALA A 243 -5.46 3.14 16.96
N ALA A 244 -5.41 1.90 17.42
CA ALA A 244 -4.62 1.50 18.59
C ALA A 244 -3.98 0.14 18.32
N ALA A 245 -2.80 -0.07 18.89
CA ALA A 245 -2.11 -1.36 18.87
C ALA A 245 -1.35 -1.54 20.18
N GLN A 246 -1.25 -2.79 20.63
CA GLN A 246 -0.38 -3.21 21.71
C GLN A 246 0.50 -4.34 21.19
N GLU A 247 1.80 -4.25 21.46
CA GLU A 247 2.82 -5.18 20.97
C GLU A 247 3.71 -5.59 22.14
N GLU A 248 3.97 -6.88 22.28
CA GLU A 248 5.03 -7.43 23.11
C GLU A 248 6.22 -7.74 22.22
N PRO A 249 7.40 -7.15 22.43
CA PRO A 249 8.60 -7.53 21.70
C PRO A 249 9.01 -8.95 22.09
N GLY A 250 9.60 -9.70 21.15
CA GLY A 250 10.15 -11.00 21.46
C GLY A 250 11.49 -10.94 22.19
N GLU A 251 12.04 -12.09 22.55
CA GLU A 251 13.32 -12.20 23.30
C GLU A 251 14.56 -12.39 22.39
N GLY A 252 14.42 -12.19 21.09
CA GLY A 252 15.49 -12.46 20.12
C GLY A 252 16.37 -11.25 19.80
N ALA A 253 17.45 -11.49 19.08
CA ALA A 253 18.35 -10.44 18.60
C ALA A 253 17.67 -9.48 17.60
N ASN A 254 16.57 -9.90 16.97
CA ASN A 254 15.81 -9.11 16.00
C ASN A 254 14.61 -8.36 16.60
N ASP A 255 14.23 -8.68 17.83
CA ASP A 255 13.13 -8.03 18.57
C ASP A 255 13.55 -6.75 19.29
N ARG A 256 14.49 -6.06 18.70
CA ARG A 256 15.04 -4.82 19.24
C ARG A 256 14.06 -3.69 19.01
N VAL A 257 13.59 -3.11 20.09
CA VAL A 257 12.85 -1.85 20.00
C VAL A 257 13.83 -0.73 19.68
N ARG A 258 13.70 -0.17 18.49
CA ARG A 258 14.53 0.92 17.99
C ARG A 258 13.69 1.83 17.11
N VAL A 259 13.58 3.09 17.46
CA VAL A 259 12.90 4.11 16.66
C VAL A 259 13.94 4.99 16.00
N ARG A 260 13.78 5.23 14.71
CA ARG A 260 14.74 6.03 13.95
C ARG A 260 14.12 6.60 12.67
N ALA A 261 14.45 7.82 12.34
CA ALA A 261 13.92 8.52 11.19
C ALA A 261 15.00 9.14 10.30
N ARG A 262 14.65 9.28 9.03
CA ARG A 262 15.35 10.07 8.03
C ARG A 262 14.56 11.33 7.74
N PRO A 263 15.17 12.41 7.22
CA PRO A 263 14.47 13.64 6.87
C PRO A 263 13.60 13.46 5.61
N ASP A 264 12.57 12.63 5.67
CA ASP A 264 11.65 12.34 4.56
C ASP A 264 12.34 11.97 3.23
N ALA A 265 13.58 11.53 3.29
CA ALA A 265 14.42 11.15 2.17
C ALA A 265 15.10 9.80 2.42
N HIS A 266 14.82 8.78 1.60
CA HIS A 266 15.29 7.43 1.89
C HIS A 266 16.80 7.28 1.72
N ASN A 267 17.41 7.95 0.77
CA ASN A 267 18.87 7.94 0.53
C ASN A 267 19.63 8.96 1.40
N SER A 268 19.06 9.39 2.52
CA SER A 268 19.73 10.22 3.52
C SER A 268 20.09 9.39 4.75
N PRO A 269 21.06 9.80 5.58
CA PRO A 269 21.29 9.18 6.89
C PRO A 269 20.05 9.30 7.78
N ARG A 270 20.05 8.59 8.89
CA ARG A 270 19.06 8.80 9.94
C ARG A 270 19.55 9.94 10.81
N LEU A 271 18.71 10.94 10.98
CA LEU A 271 19.05 12.09 11.81
C LEU A 271 18.72 11.80 13.27
N VAL A 272 17.64 11.08 13.56
CA VAL A 272 17.27 10.66 14.92
C VAL A 272 17.24 9.13 15.02
N ASP A 273 17.75 8.59 16.15
CA ASP A 273 17.89 7.14 16.36
C ASP A 273 18.06 6.81 17.85
N THR A 274 17.09 6.14 18.45
CA THR A 274 17.15 5.69 19.86
C THR A 274 18.19 4.61 20.12
N ASN A 275 18.89 4.11 19.09
CA ASN A 275 19.66 2.89 19.18
C ASN A 275 18.78 1.71 19.68
N ASN A 276 19.39 0.75 20.36
CA ASN A 276 18.65 -0.40 20.87
C ASN A 276 18.20 -0.16 22.31
N ILE A 277 16.95 0.24 22.52
CA ILE A 277 16.37 0.50 23.83
C ILE A 277 16.41 -0.75 24.72
N ALA A 278 16.15 -1.93 24.16
CA ALA A 278 16.13 -3.18 24.91
C ALA A 278 17.50 -3.56 25.52
N ASN A 279 18.63 -3.03 25.01
CA ASN A 279 19.94 -3.23 25.61
C ASN A 279 20.11 -2.55 26.98
N LEU A 280 19.20 -1.65 27.35
CA LEU A 280 19.24 -0.86 28.58
C LEU A 280 18.19 -1.28 29.61
N GLY A 281 17.58 -2.40 29.43
CA GLY A 281 16.49 -2.96 30.20
C GLY A 281 15.43 -3.55 29.27
N ASN A 282 14.77 -4.60 29.71
CA ASN A 282 13.75 -5.23 28.90
C ASN A 282 12.60 -4.26 28.65
N VAL A 283 12.07 -4.30 27.44
CA VAL A 283 10.82 -3.63 27.10
C VAL A 283 9.72 -4.68 27.27
N ASP A 284 8.77 -4.42 28.18
CA ASP A 284 7.66 -5.34 28.44
C ASP A 284 6.62 -5.25 27.34
N ASP A 285 6.17 -4.04 27.04
CA ASP A 285 5.17 -3.82 25.98
C ASP A 285 5.29 -2.42 25.34
N LEU A 286 4.66 -2.30 24.18
CA LEU A 286 4.51 -1.06 23.44
C LEU A 286 3.02 -0.81 23.20
N THR A 287 2.51 0.32 23.67
CA THR A 287 1.17 0.79 23.32
C THR A 287 1.27 1.89 22.27
N LYS A 288 0.52 1.77 21.20
CA LYS A 288 0.49 2.75 20.10
C LYS A 288 -0.91 3.26 19.90
N VAL A 289 -1.06 4.55 19.78
CA VAL A 289 -2.32 5.19 19.41
C VAL A 289 -2.12 6.15 18.24
N GLY A 290 -3.15 6.34 17.44
CA GLY A 290 -3.12 7.27 16.32
C GLY A 290 -4.48 7.82 16.02
N ILE A 291 -4.54 9.09 15.67
CA ILE A 291 -5.71 9.78 15.16
C ILE A 291 -5.41 10.32 13.76
N GLU A 292 -6.39 10.30 12.89
CA GLU A 292 -6.22 10.69 11.50
C GLU A 292 -7.41 11.48 10.97
N GLY A 293 -7.14 12.44 10.11
CA GLY A 293 -8.14 13.23 9.45
C GLY A 293 -7.74 13.57 8.01
N ALA A 294 -8.75 13.64 7.12
CA ALA A 294 -8.52 14.12 5.77
C ALA A 294 -9.79 14.78 5.19
N TRP A 295 -9.56 15.80 4.39
CA TRP A 295 -10.60 16.51 3.66
C TRP A 295 -10.19 16.67 2.20
N VAL A 296 -11.15 16.45 1.29
CA VAL A 296 -10.99 16.68 -0.14
C VAL A 296 -12.15 17.53 -0.62
N ALA A 297 -11.87 18.62 -1.30
CA ALA A 297 -12.84 19.51 -1.93
C ALA A 297 -12.39 19.85 -3.35
N GLY A 298 -12.89 19.09 -4.34
CA GLY A 298 -12.45 19.22 -5.72
C GLY A 298 -10.95 18.99 -5.84
N PRO A 299 -10.18 19.98 -6.36
CA PRO A 299 -8.74 19.84 -6.54
C PRO A 299 -7.91 20.04 -5.26
N PHE A 300 -8.51 20.46 -4.16
CA PHE A 300 -7.84 20.72 -2.90
C PHE A 300 -7.98 19.53 -1.95
N SER A 301 -6.93 19.22 -1.19
CA SER A 301 -7.00 18.26 -0.09
C SER A 301 -6.12 18.65 1.09
N LEU A 302 -6.60 18.29 2.28
CA LEU A 302 -5.87 18.35 3.54
C LEU A 302 -5.79 16.95 4.13
N GLN A 303 -4.69 16.62 4.80
CA GLN A 303 -4.53 15.39 5.56
C GLN A 303 -3.62 15.64 6.75
N ALA A 304 -3.97 15.07 7.90
CA ALA A 304 -3.16 15.13 9.11
C ALA A 304 -3.30 13.83 9.89
N GLU A 305 -2.23 13.43 10.57
CA GLU A 305 -2.23 12.35 11.56
C GLU A 305 -1.34 12.76 12.73
N TRP A 306 -1.70 12.33 13.94
CA TRP A 306 -0.88 12.32 15.13
C TRP A 306 -0.79 10.89 15.64
N MET A 307 0.39 10.50 16.12
CA MET A 307 0.69 9.17 16.62
C MET A 307 1.55 9.26 17.86
N GLN A 308 1.29 8.37 18.81
CA GLN A 308 2.08 8.21 20.04
C GLN A 308 2.46 6.74 20.21
N MET A 309 3.62 6.49 20.80
CA MET A 309 4.10 5.18 21.19
C MET A 309 4.68 5.24 22.59
N ASP A 310 4.03 4.55 23.53
CA ASP A 310 4.46 4.40 24.90
C ASP A 310 5.16 3.05 25.06
N LEU A 311 6.33 3.04 25.69
CA LEU A 311 7.11 1.84 26.00
C LEU A 311 7.13 1.63 27.50
N SER A 312 6.55 0.53 27.97
CA SER A 312 6.69 0.06 29.34
C SER A 312 7.94 -0.78 29.48
N ARG A 313 8.66 -0.62 30.60
CA ARG A 313 9.92 -1.30 30.84
C ARG A 313 9.94 -1.99 32.21
N ASP A 314 10.77 -3.01 32.34
CA ASP A 314 10.97 -3.76 33.59
C ASP A 314 11.15 -2.83 34.81
N SER A 315 10.76 -3.33 35.98
CA SER A 315 10.88 -2.61 37.24
C SER A 315 12.32 -2.18 37.51
N GLY A 316 12.52 -0.87 37.69
CA GLY A 316 13.83 -0.24 37.91
C GLY A 316 14.33 0.59 36.72
N PHE A 317 13.61 0.58 35.62
CA PHE A 317 13.83 1.44 34.46
C PHE A 317 12.64 2.38 34.26
N SER A 318 12.90 3.59 33.77
CA SER A 318 11.82 4.53 33.43
C SER A 318 11.15 4.11 32.12
N ASP A 319 9.84 4.19 32.09
CA ASP A 319 9.08 4.09 30.82
C ASP A 319 9.47 5.26 29.91
N VAL A 320 9.17 5.14 28.64
CA VAL A 320 9.55 6.10 27.58
C VAL A 320 8.36 6.35 26.67
N ASP A 321 8.06 7.59 26.38
CA ASP A 321 7.03 7.95 25.40
C ASP A 321 7.60 8.77 24.26
N PHE A 322 7.07 8.47 23.07
CA PHE A 322 7.39 9.18 21.84
C PHE A 322 6.12 9.58 21.11
N ASP A 323 6.15 10.74 20.51
CA ASP A 323 5.06 11.14 19.65
C ASP A 323 5.51 11.84 18.36
N GLY A 324 4.57 12.10 17.50
CA GLY A 324 4.83 12.84 16.29
C GLY A 324 3.54 13.09 15.51
N TRP A 325 3.58 14.11 14.68
CA TRP A 325 2.45 14.49 13.85
C TRP A 325 2.89 14.96 12.47
N TYR A 326 1.96 14.97 11.57
CA TYR A 326 2.11 15.70 10.32
C TYR A 326 0.78 16.33 9.91
N ALA A 327 0.89 17.40 9.12
CA ALA A 327 -0.21 17.95 8.38
C ALA A 327 0.26 18.40 7.00
N TYR A 328 -0.55 18.16 5.97
CA TYR A 328 -0.26 18.66 4.66
C TYR A 328 -1.49 19.12 3.89
N ALA A 329 -1.26 20.05 2.95
CA ALA A 329 -2.20 20.46 1.95
C ALA A 329 -1.69 20.05 0.56
N SER A 330 -2.60 19.71 -0.35
CA SER A 330 -2.25 19.57 -1.76
C SER A 330 -3.30 20.18 -2.68
N TRP A 331 -2.86 20.60 -3.87
CA TRP A 331 -3.67 21.23 -4.88
C TRP A 331 -3.33 20.72 -6.27
N PHE A 332 -4.34 20.17 -6.96
CA PHE A 332 -4.23 19.82 -8.37
C PHE A 332 -4.47 21.05 -9.24
N LEU A 333 -3.41 21.58 -9.83
CA LEU A 333 -3.45 22.73 -10.73
C LEU A 333 -4.31 22.48 -11.98
N THR A 334 -4.47 21.22 -12.34
CA THR A 334 -5.20 20.74 -13.52
C THR A 334 -6.62 20.26 -13.20
N GLY A 335 -7.07 20.44 -11.94
CA GLY A 335 -8.45 20.21 -11.53
C GLY A 335 -8.82 18.78 -11.21
N GLU A 336 -7.86 17.84 -11.09
CA GLU A 336 -8.10 16.50 -10.59
C GLU A 336 -8.44 16.54 -9.09
N SER A 337 -8.88 15.40 -8.57
CA SER A 337 -9.16 15.22 -7.15
C SER A 337 -8.52 13.92 -6.67
N ARG A 338 -8.17 13.83 -5.39
CA ARG A 338 -7.65 12.60 -4.76
C ARG A 338 -8.79 11.60 -4.54
N PRO A 339 -8.78 10.44 -5.21
CA PRO A 339 -9.82 9.44 -5.00
C PRO A 339 -9.63 8.75 -3.65
N TYR A 340 -10.74 8.48 -2.95
CA TYR A 340 -10.78 7.81 -1.65
C TYR A 340 -11.72 6.61 -1.69
N SER A 341 -11.39 5.56 -0.96
CA SER A 341 -12.28 4.40 -0.77
C SER A 341 -11.78 3.53 0.38
N LYS A 342 -12.70 3.07 1.22
CA LYS A 342 -12.44 2.12 2.30
C LYS A 342 -11.25 2.52 3.16
N GLY A 343 -11.29 3.70 3.76
CA GLY A 343 -10.30 4.17 4.71
C GLY A 343 -8.91 4.44 4.12
N ALA A 344 -8.76 4.67 2.79
CA ALA A 344 -7.46 4.97 2.19
C ALA A 344 -7.59 5.69 0.83
N PHE A 345 -6.59 6.50 0.47
CA PHE A 345 -6.52 7.15 -0.83
C PHE A 345 -6.13 6.18 -1.95
N LYS A 346 -6.57 6.48 -3.17
CA LYS A 346 -6.44 5.62 -4.34
C LYS A 346 -5.72 6.35 -5.48
N ARG A 347 -5.63 5.70 -6.61
CA ARG A 347 -4.96 6.18 -7.82
C ARG A 347 -5.62 7.44 -8.39
N VAL A 348 -4.84 8.50 -8.51
CA VAL A 348 -5.19 9.67 -9.33
C VAL A 348 -5.15 9.27 -10.81
N LYS A 349 -6.12 9.76 -11.57
CA LYS A 349 -6.18 9.58 -13.02
C LYS A 349 -6.24 10.97 -13.64
N PRO A 350 -5.25 11.36 -14.45
CA PRO A 350 -5.29 12.63 -15.16
C PRO A 350 -6.54 12.73 -16.03
N ASN A 351 -7.20 13.89 -15.98
CA ASN A 351 -8.34 14.23 -16.85
C ASN A 351 -7.90 14.18 -18.33
N SER A 352 -6.64 14.54 -18.57
CA SER A 352 -6.04 14.62 -19.89
C SER A 352 -4.63 14.02 -19.85
N GLN A 353 -4.40 12.90 -20.52
CA GLN A 353 -3.16 12.12 -20.42
C GLN A 353 -2.16 12.49 -21.53
N VAL A 354 -0.87 12.46 -21.19
CA VAL A 354 0.22 12.54 -22.18
C VAL A 354 0.10 11.36 -23.16
N GLY A 355 0.36 11.65 -24.45
CA GLY A 355 0.19 10.67 -25.53
C GLY A 355 -1.24 10.55 -26.05
N LYS A 356 -2.21 11.28 -25.44
CA LYS A 356 -3.60 11.38 -25.90
C LYS A 356 -4.03 12.85 -26.09
N GLY A 357 -3.09 13.71 -26.41
CA GLY A 357 -3.33 15.15 -26.61
C GLY A 357 -3.38 15.96 -25.31
N GLY A 358 -3.08 15.38 -24.17
CA GLY A 358 -3.09 16.06 -22.88
C GLY A 358 -1.70 16.28 -22.28
N MET A 359 -1.65 17.09 -21.23
CA MET A 359 -0.42 17.44 -20.49
C MET A 359 -0.25 16.66 -19.18
N GLY A 360 -1.16 15.75 -18.85
CA GLY A 360 -1.17 15.06 -17.55
C GLY A 360 -1.80 15.90 -16.45
N ALA A 361 -1.71 15.41 -15.20
CA ALA A 361 -2.15 16.12 -14.01
C ALA A 361 -0.95 16.66 -13.23
N TRP A 362 -1.09 17.85 -12.66
CA TRP A 362 -0.08 18.52 -11.85
C TRP A 362 -0.62 18.79 -10.45
N GLU A 363 0.14 18.37 -9.43
CA GLU A 363 -0.21 18.55 -8.03
C GLU A 363 0.95 19.23 -7.30
N LEU A 364 0.62 20.27 -6.55
CA LEU A 364 1.51 20.91 -5.56
C LEU A 364 1.15 20.39 -4.18
N GLY A 365 2.14 20.23 -3.31
CA GLY A 365 1.96 19.84 -1.92
C GLY A 365 2.89 20.62 -0.99
N LEU A 366 2.40 20.88 0.22
CA LEU A 366 3.18 21.43 1.33
C LEU A 366 2.87 20.58 2.57
N ARG A 367 3.89 20.03 3.21
CA ARG A 367 3.80 19.23 4.44
C ARG A 367 4.68 19.79 5.52
N PHE A 368 4.17 19.75 6.74
CA PHE A 368 4.91 19.89 7.98
C PHE A 368 4.82 18.58 8.74
N ALA A 369 5.92 18.11 9.31
CA ALA A 369 5.96 16.91 10.13
C ALA A 369 6.99 17.04 11.22
N GLU A 370 6.70 16.42 12.38
CA GLU A 370 7.51 16.42 13.58
C GLU A 370 7.53 15.00 14.16
N LEU A 371 8.66 14.64 14.75
CA LEU A 371 8.88 13.39 15.47
C LEU A 371 9.72 13.70 16.69
N ASP A 372 9.14 13.51 17.88
CA ASP A 372 9.80 13.68 19.16
C ASP A 372 10.20 12.33 19.77
N LEU A 373 11.51 12.15 19.97
CA LEU A 373 12.13 11.00 20.64
C LEU A 373 12.97 11.45 21.85
N SER A 374 12.85 12.71 22.27
CA SER A 374 13.72 13.35 23.27
C SER A 374 13.62 12.73 24.67
N ASP A 375 12.47 12.11 25.02
CA ASP A 375 12.31 11.40 26.28
C ASP A 375 13.35 10.27 26.46
N TRP A 376 13.83 9.67 25.35
CA TRP A 376 14.91 8.70 25.41
C TRP A 376 16.28 9.31 25.74
N ASP A 377 16.55 10.55 25.38
CA ASP A 377 17.82 11.22 25.67
C ASP A 377 18.01 11.43 27.16
N ASP A 378 16.95 11.79 27.86
CA ASP A 378 16.94 11.93 29.31
C ASP A 378 17.20 10.60 30.03
N VAL A 379 16.58 9.51 29.56
CA VAL A 379 16.79 8.17 30.09
C VAL A 379 18.21 7.68 29.79
N ALA A 380 18.69 7.86 28.59
CA ALA A 380 20.03 7.45 28.18
C ALA A 380 21.13 8.21 28.93
N ALA A 381 20.96 9.51 29.14
CA ALA A 381 21.87 10.33 29.94
C ALA A 381 21.92 9.86 31.43
N GLY A 382 20.77 9.47 31.97
CA GLY A 382 20.64 8.93 33.32
C GLY A 382 21.44 7.64 33.57
N VAL A 383 21.72 6.86 32.54
CA VAL A 383 22.53 5.61 32.57
C VAL A 383 23.92 5.77 31.98
N GLY A 384 24.33 6.98 31.64
CA GLY A 384 25.69 7.31 31.19
C GLY A 384 25.97 6.90 29.72
N LEU A 385 24.97 6.71 28.89
CA LEU A 385 25.13 6.54 27.44
C LEU A 385 25.38 7.90 26.80
N THR A 386 26.57 8.09 26.31
CA THR A 386 26.93 9.25 25.48
C THR A 386 26.82 8.86 24.02
N GLY A 387 26.09 9.65 23.22
CA GLY A 387 25.94 9.44 21.77
C GLY A 387 24.64 8.77 21.34
N ALA A 388 23.64 8.69 22.21
CA ALA A 388 22.26 8.50 21.77
C ALA A 388 21.79 9.84 21.15
N HIS A 389 21.43 9.83 19.90
CA HIS A 389 20.90 10.98 19.16
C HIS A 389 19.41 10.75 18.88
N ALA A 390 18.64 10.55 19.95
CA ALA A 390 17.20 10.39 19.80
C ALA A 390 16.60 11.73 19.37
N GLY A 391 16.57 12.72 20.20
CA GLY A 391 16.22 14.10 19.88
C GLY A 391 14.86 14.29 19.20
N GLU A 392 14.71 15.46 18.62
CA GLU A 392 13.54 15.88 17.86
C GLU A 392 13.91 16.10 16.39
N LEU A 393 13.00 15.76 15.48
CA LEU A 393 13.18 15.98 14.06
C LEU A 393 11.94 16.63 13.46
N GLU A 394 12.13 17.82 12.91
CA GLU A 394 11.12 18.51 12.14
C GLU A 394 11.42 18.46 10.64
N THR A 395 10.39 18.45 9.80
CA THR A 395 10.54 18.61 8.36
C THR A 395 9.47 19.50 7.78
N THR A 396 9.89 20.39 6.86
CA THR A 396 9.01 21.09 5.94
C THR A 396 9.29 20.60 4.53
N THR A 397 8.28 20.01 3.87
CA THR A 397 8.43 19.46 2.52
C THR A 397 7.58 20.18 1.49
N LEU A 398 8.19 20.70 0.44
CA LEU A 398 7.53 21.18 -0.77
C LEU A 398 7.53 20.06 -1.83
N GLY A 399 6.36 19.72 -2.37
CA GLY A 399 6.19 18.65 -3.36
C GLY A 399 5.60 19.14 -4.67
N LEU A 400 6.16 18.71 -5.79
CA LEU A 400 5.59 18.86 -7.12
C LEU A 400 5.45 17.49 -7.77
N ASN A 401 4.25 17.15 -8.20
CA ASN A 401 3.94 15.89 -8.84
C ASN A 401 3.40 16.12 -10.25
N TRP A 402 3.93 15.35 -11.20
CA TRP A 402 3.42 15.29 -12.55
C TRP A 402 2.96 13.86 -12.88
N TYR A 403 1.67 13.67 -12.96
CA TYR A 403 1.05 12.43 -13.40
C TYR A 403 0.90 12.46 -14.92
N ALA A 404 1.93 12.04 -15.65
CA ALA A 404 1.91 12.03 -17.12
C ALA A 404 0.78 11.15 -17.66
N THR A 405 0.57 9.98 -17.04
CA THR A 405 -0.55 9.07 -17.28
C THR A 405 -1.06 8.51 -15.96
N LYS A 406 -2.11 7.69 -15.99
CA LYS A 406 -2.55 6.95 -14.78
C LYS A 406 -1.49 5.97 -14.22
N ASN A 407 -0.43 5.65 -15.00
CA ASN A 407 0.57 4.65 -14.67
C ASN A 407 1.98 5.22 -14.50
N VAL A 408 2.22 6.45 -14.99
CA VAL A 408 3.53 7.11 -14.98
C VAL A 408 3.42 8.42 -14.22
N ARG A 409 4.27 8.60 -13.22
CA ARG A 409 4.34 9.79 -12.37
C ARG A 409 5.80 10.20 -12.19
N PHE A 410 6.06 11.50 -12.24
CA PHE A 410 7.31 12.11 -11.82
C PHE A 410 7.05 12.97 -10.59
N MET A 411 7.98 12.96 -9.66
CA MET A 411 7.87 13.69 -8.41
C MET A 411 9.16 14.46 -8.15
N MET A 412 9.03 15.61 -7.53
CA MET A 412 10.11 16.40 -6.97
C MET A 412 9.71 16.82 -5.55
N ASN A 413 10.56 16.59 -4.57
CA ASN A 413 10.41 17.09 -3.22
C ASN A 413 11.63 17.91 -2.84
N TYR A 414 11.40 19.04 -2.20
CA TYR A 414 12.42 19.79 -1.48
C TYR A 414 12.07 19.72 0.00
N VAL A 415 12.96 19.15 0.79
CA VAL A 415 12.79 18.92 2.22
C VAL A 415 13.78 19.82 2.95
N MET A 416 13.30 20.64 3.85
CA MET A 416 14.07 21.39 4.85
C MET A 416 13.86 20.62 6.15
N ALA A 417 14.93 20.14 6.74
CA ALA A 417 14.89 19.43 8.01
C ALA A 417 15.58 20.23 9.10
N ASP A 418 15.15 20.01 10.31
CA ASP A 418 15.74 20.54 11.54
C ASP A 418 15.81 19.40 12.55
N ALA A 419 17.01 19.05 13.00
CA ALA A 419 17.25 17.96 13.93
C ALA A 419 17.93 18.52 15.19
N GLU A 420 17.20 18.53 16.29
CA GLU A 420 17.70 18.93 17.60
C GLU A 420 18.12 17.69 18.41
N TYR A 421 19.39 17.63 18.80
CA TYR A 421 19.92 16.54 19.64
C TYR A 421 20.08 17.02 21.09
N GLY A 422 19.69 16.21 22.06
CA GLY A 422 19.68 16.55 23.50
C GLY A 422 21.01 16.98 24.14
N VAL A 423 22.06 17.15 23.36
CA VAL A 423 23.39 17.65 23.76
C VAL A 423 23.68 19.06 23.26
N GLY A 424 22.67 19.76 22.74
CA GLY A 424 22.80 21.14 22.24
C GLY A 424 23.59 21.23 20.93
N VAL A 425 23.43 20.27 20.08
CA VAL A 425 23.98 20.24 18.73
C VAL A 425 22.81 20.09 17.77
N ASP A 426 22.68 21.02 16.84
CA ASP A 426 21.62 21.09 15.85
C ASP A 426 22.18 20.81 14.46
N ASP A 427 21.36 20.26 13.57
CA ASP A 427 21.70 20.01 12.17
C ASP A 427 20.49 20.36 11.29
N GLU A 428 20.64 21.30 10.37
CA GLU A 428 19.57 21.83 9.52
C GLU A 428 19.81 21.46 8.04
N PRO A 429 19.73 20.17 7.66
CA PRO A 429 20.03 19.76 6.28
C PRO A 429 18.86 20.00 5.33
N ASP A 430 19.21 20.34 4.09
CA ASP A 430 18.28 20.44 2.97
C ASP A 430 18.44 19.25 2.01
N VAL A 431 17.32 18.70 1.53
CA VAL A 431 17.32 17.57 0.58
C VAL A 431 16.43 17.82 -0.61
N LEU A 432 17.01 17.85 -1.80
CA LEU A 432 16.27 17.87 -3.06
C LEU A 432 16.19 16.46 -3.64
N GLN A 433 14.98 15.99 -3.92
CA GLN A 433 14.73 14.64 -4.40
C GLN A 433 13.90 14.64 -5.69
N PHE A 434 14.19 13.67 -6.55
CA PHE A 434 13.42 13.38 -7.76
C PHE A 434 13.06 11.90 -7.80
N ARG A 435 11.85 11.58 -8.24
CA ARG A 435 11.39 10.20 -8.47
C ARG A 435 10.75 10.05 -9.84
N ALA A 436 11.15 9.01 -10.55
CA ALA A 436 10.40 8.48 -11.68
C ALA A 436 9.67 7.21 -11.25
N GLN A 437 8.36 7.16 -11.40
CA GLN A 437 7.51 6.03 -11.03
C GLN A 437 6.74 5.51 -12.23
N ILE A 438 6.78 4.19 -12.41
CA ILE A 438 5.86 3.47 -13.28
C ILE A 438 5.20 2.33 -12.50
N ASP A 439 3.88 2.10 -12.74
CA ASP A 439 3.21 0.93 -12.17
C ASP A 439 2.12 0.40 -13.12
N TRP A 440 1.94 -0.90 -13.11
CA TRP A 440 1.02 -1.62 -14.00
C TRP A 440 0.17 -2.66 -13.30
#